data_074c521f4f60d473745fa4b7c4161531
#
_entry.id   074c521f4f60d473745fa4b7c4161531
#
_cell.length_a   1.000
_cell.length_b   1.000
_cell.length_c   1.000
_cell.angle_alpha   90.00
_cell.angle_beta   90.00
_cell.angle_gamma   90.00
#
_symmetry.space_group_name_H-M   'P 1'
#
loop_
_entity.id
_entity.type
_entity.pdbx_description
1 polymer ?
#
loop_
_entity_poly.entity_id
_entity_poly.type
_entity_poly.pdbx_seq_one_letter_code
_entity_poly.pdbx_strand_id
1 'polypeptide(L)'
;MRCSKRFSTITNRKSKTAHELEAYMEKKNMISKIKNHKLCCIVIILALLGGGGFGIYKFFFQKKQPQKTVQTQKATTGTIEKTVEGSGSVKATTQNVTFSSDVTVQSVLKKDGAAVKKGDVIAKLTSSDLEDSITQLESQIETLEDTIEGSDSSDDDYASNVRKYKDLTMKLSTLKTERSNLTVTSKYNGIVSGTITKGKTISKGHSVCKVLKTSSYKVMINVDELDIKSVKKGQSVTVTADAVEDKTFTGKVTKVSKVGSTSDGVATYPVTIQLSNAADLLPSMSVTATITTAKAENAVLVPVSAIQTKGGESYVTVVTDDNENGTQTKVETGIINDTYAQITSGVSEGDQVKTITRSSSSSDEKSDMKGGMDAPSGGGMQGGNKQGGGMSSGGKQ
;
A
#
# COMPACT_ATOMS: atom_id res chain seq x y z
N MET A 1 29.19 -100.19 -89.70
CA MET A 1 28.06 -99.43 -89.24
C MET A 1 28.15 -99.20 -87.72
N ARG A 2 29.03 -98.37 -87.17
CA ARG A 2 29.06 -97.98 -85.73
C ARG A 2 29.95 -96.67 -85.57
N CYS A 3 29.50 -95.56 -86.17
CA CYS A 3 30.22 -94.30 -85.98
C CYS A 3 29.31 -93.03 -85.95
N SER A 4 27.97 -93.20 -86.07
CA SER A 4 27.08 -92.06 -86.15
C SER A 4 26.29 -91.73 -84.87
N LYS A 5 26.35 -92.54 -83.77
CA LYS A 5 25.56 -92.28 -82.54
C LYS A 5 26.37 -91.55 -81.38
N ARG A 6 27.63 -91.30 -81.53
CA ARG A 6 28.47 -90.62 -80.51
C ARG A 6 28.57 -89.07 -80.65
N PHE A 7 28.20 -88.49 -81.79
CA PHE A 7 28.32 -87.06 -82.04
C PHE A 7 27.08 -86.27 -81.64
N SER A 8 25.86 -86.86 -81.55
CA SER A 8 24.63 -86.14 -81.19
C SER A 8 24.49 -85.92 -79.65
N THR A 9 25.22 -86.66 -78.80
CA THR A 9 25.11 -86.59 -77.35
C THR A 9 26.03 -85.55 -76.77
N ILE A 10 27.12 -85.09 -77.47
CA ILE A 10 28.03 -84.10 -77.00
C ILE A 10 27.53 -82.67 -77.29
N THR A 11 26.82 -82.49 -78.43
CA THR A 11 26.25 -81.16 -78.77
C THR A 11 25.00 -80.82 -77.86
N ASN A 12 24.25 -81.76 -77.41
CA ASN A 12 23.11 -81.47 -76.56
C ASN A 12 23.46 -81.20 -75.06
N ARG A 13 24.63 -81.61 -74.61
CA ARG A 13 25.14 -81.32 -73.24
C ARG A 13 25.77 -79.94 -73.14
N LYS A 14 26.35 -79.36 -74.25
CA LYS A 14 26.87 -78.02 -74.25
C LYS A 14 25.81 -76.92 -74.32
N SER A 15 24.68 -77.20 -74.97
CA SER A 15 23.56 -76.22 -75.04
C SER A 15 22.79 -76.09 -73.72
N LYS A 16 22.64 -77.21 -72.94
CA LYS A 16 22.03 -77.11 -71.61
C LYS A 16 22.83 -76.33 -70.58
N THR A 17 24.14 -76.43 -70.57
CA THR A 17 24.99 -75.71 -69.68
C THR A 17 25.09 -74.19 -70.00
N ALA A 18 25.00 -73.84 -71.31
CA ALA A 18 24.98 -72.44 -71.74
C ALA A 18 23.63 -71.76 -71.28
N HIS A 19 22.53 -72.43 -71.45
CA HIS A 19 21.22 -71.90 -71.06
C HIS A 19 21.02 -71.80 -69.52
N GLU A 20 21.61 -72.72 -68.75
CA GLU A 20 21.66 -72.66 -67.31
C GLU A 20 22.57 -71.54 -66.79
N LEU A 21 23.72 -71.29 -67.51
CA LEU A 21 24.60 -70.18 -67.15
C LEU A 21 23.98 -68.82 -67.44
N GLU A 22 23.27 -68.66 -68.57
CA GLU A 22 22.57 -67.43 -68.90
C GLU A 22 21.45 -67.16 -67.90
N ALA A 23 20.62 -68.16 -67.52
CA ALA A 23 19.58 -68.05 -66.54
C ALA A 23 20.15 -67.70 -65.13
N TYR A 24 21.33 -68.25 -64.79
CA TYR A 24 21.99 -67.86 -63.52
C TYR A 24 22.55 -66.43 -63.53
N MET A 25 23.11 -66.00 -64.69
CA MET A 25 23.61 -64.63 -64.85
C MET A 25 22.41 -63.59 -64.84
N GLU A 26 21.29 -63.87 -65.48
CA GLU A 26 20.10 -63.06 -65.44
C GLU A 26 19.55 -62.95 -64.04
N LYS A 27 19.45 -64.06 -63.28
CA LYS A 27 19.00 -64.07 -61.90
C LYS A 27 19.93 -63.25 -60.98
N LYS A 28 21.29 -63.32 -61.23
CA LYS A 28 22.28 -62.58 -60.48
C LYS A 28 22.18 -61.06 -60.76
N ASN A 29 21.95 -60.70 -62.03
CA ASN A 29 21.72 -59.29 -62.41
C ASN A 29 20.38 -58.72 -61.87
N MET A 30 19.37 -59.52 -61.85
CA MET A 30 18.06 -59.12 -61.27
C MET A 30 18.14 -58.93 -59.76
N ILE A 31 18.88 -59.80 -59.04
CA ILE A 31 19.04 -59.69 -57.58
C ILE A 31 19.92 -58.47 -57.26
N SER A 32 20.90 -58.11 -58.07
CA SER A 32 21.76 -56.90 -57.88
C SER A 32 20.97 -55.63 -58.14
N LYS A 33 20.06 -55.57 -59.13
CA LYS A 33 19.19 -54.46 -59.40
C LYS A 33 18.16 -54.27 -58.24
N ILE A 34 17.60 -55.34 -57.68
CA ILE A 34 16.67 -55.26 -56.54
C ILE A 34 17.39 -54.80 -55.26
N LYS A 35 18.62 -55.22 -55.01
CA LYS A 35 19.42 -54.77 -53.90
C LYS A 35 19.71 -53.26 -53.99
N ASN A 36 20.12 -52.76 -55.16
CA ASN A 36 20.37 -51.33 -55.36
C ASN A 36 19.16 -50.48 -55.27
N HIS A 37 17.96 -50.95 -55.72
CA HIS A 37 16.72 -50.21 -55.49
C HIS A 37 16.29 -50.15 -54.01
N LYS A 38 16.47 -51.22 -53.25
CA LYS A 38 16.18 -51.19 -51.79
C LYS A 38 17.16 -50.28 -51.06
N LEU A 39 18.42 -50.28 -51.44
CA LEU A 39 19.43 -49.35 -50.84
C LEU A 39 19.12 -47.92 -51.22
N CYS A 40 18.73 -47.62 -52.44
CA CYS A 40 18.32 -46.33 -52.92
C CYS A 40 17.06 -45.81 -52.19
N CYS A 41 16.05 -46.66 -51.98
CA CYS A 41 14.85 -46.33 -51.22
C CYS A 41 15.15 -46.04 -49.75
N ILE A 42 16.05 -46.80 -49.10
CA ILE A 42 16.48 -46.56 -47.71
C ILE A 42 17.21 -45.23 -47.60
N VAL A 43 18.09 -44.86 -48.52
CA VAL A 43 18.80 -43.59 -48.53
C VAL A 43 17.81 -42.42 -48.72
N ILE A 44 16.83 -42.58 -49.62
CA ILE A 44 15.78 -41.53 -49.81
C ILE A 44 14.89 -41.40 -48.58
N ILE A 45 14.54 -42.48 -47.91
CA ILE A 45 13.76 -42.42 -46.67
C ILE A 45 14.56 -41.76 -45.53
N LEU A 46 15.85 -42.10 -45.40
CA LEU A 46 16.74 -41.44 -44.41
C LEU A 46 16.96 -39.96 -44.73
N ALA A 47 17.06 -39.56 -45.99
CA ALA A 47 17.18 -38.16 -46.40
C ALA A 47 15.86 -37.38 -46.11
N LEU A 48 14.69 -38.01 -46.34
CA LEU A 48 13.36 -37.40 -46.02
C LEU A 48 13.16 -37.28 -44.51
N LEU A 49 13.54 -38.30 -43.73
CA LEU A 49 13.44 -38.26 -42.25
C LEU A 49 14.44 -37.29 -41.64
N GLY A 50 15.66 -37.23 -42.15
CA GLY A 50 16.68 -36.26 -41.73
C GLY A 50 16.36 -34.82 -42.13
N GLY A 51 15.93 -34.60 -43.37
CA GLY A 51 15.51 -33.28 -43.87
C GLY A 51 14.21 -32.79 -43.24
N GLY A 52 13.22 -33.67 -43.07
CA GLY A 52 11.96 -33.35 -42.39
C GLY A 52 12.17 -33.10 -40.91
N GLY A 53 12.96 -33.91 -40.21
CA GLY A 53 13.31 -33.72 -38.80
C GLY A 53 14.10 -32.41 -38.54
N PHE A 54 15.01 -32.06 -39.41
CA PHE A 54 15.76 -30.80 -39.29
C PHE A 54 14.91 -29.56 -39.62
N GLY A 55 13.99 -29.68 -40.57
CA GLY A 55 13.02 -28.63 -40.88
C GLY A 55 12.03 -28.41 -39.74
N ILE A 56 11.50 -29.49 -39.17
CA ILE A 56 10.59 -29.44 -38.00
C ILE A 56 11.34 -28.93 -36.78
N TYR A 57 12.59 -29.36 -36.54
CA TYR A 57 13.43 -28.87 -35.46
C TYR A 57 13.66 -27.35 -35.57
N LYS A 58 14.06 -26.82 -36.74
CA LYS A 58 14.20 -25.39 -36.97
C LYS A 58 12.87 -24.63 -36.78
N PHE A 59 11.73 -25.21 -37.23
CA PHE A 59 10.43 -24.55 -37.13
C PHE A 59 9.91 -24.52 -35.69
N PHE A 60 10.12 -25.58 -34.90
CA PHE A 60 9.71 -25.62 -33.51
C PHE A 60 10.65 -24.92 -32.52
N PHE A 61 11.96 -24.86 -32.83
CA PHE A 61 12.96 -24.24 -31.96
C PHE A 61 13.32 -22.79 -32.34
N GLN A 62 12.73 -22.20 -33.35
CA GLN A 62 12.81 -20.75 -33.51
C GLN A 62 11.94 -20.13 -32.40
N LYS A 63 12.57 -19.87 -31.23
CA LYS A 63 12.00 -18.97 -30.22
C LYS A 63 11.68 -17.68 -30.96
N LYS A 64 10.38 -17.37 -31.15
CA LYS A 64 9.93 -16.03 -31.54
C LYS A 64 10.49 -15.06 -30.52
N GLN A 65 11.51 -14.33 -30.88
CA GLN A 65 11.94 -13.19 -30.07
C GLN A 65 10.74 -12.24 -29.98
N PRO A 66 10.41 -11.73 -28.78
CA PRO A 66 9.34 -10.77 -28.65
C PRO A 66 9.61 -9.59 -29.58
N GLN A 67 8.75 -9.39 -30.56
CA GLN A 67 8.86 -8.26 -31.48
C GLN A 67 8.67 -7.00 -30.63
N LYS A 68 9.71 -6.20 -30.54
CA LYS A 68 9.63 -4.85 -30.00
C LYS A 68 8.83 -4.01 -30.98
N THR A 69 7.56 -3.74 -30.66
CA THR A 69 6.76 -2.81 -31.45
C THR A 69 7.27 -1.41 -31.16
N VAL A 70 7.84 -0.77 -32.16
CA VAL A 70 8.32 0.62 -32.07
C VAL A 70 7.15 1.49 -32.50
N GLN A 71 6.71 2.36 -31.60
CA GLN A 71 5.70 3.40 -31.89
C GLN A 71 6.36 4.76 -31.74
N THR A 72 5.85 5.75 -32.45
CA THR A 72 6.26 7.14 -32.28
C THR A 72 5.20 7.90 -31.49
N GLN A 73 5.64 8.76 -30.59
CA GLN A 73 4.77 9.66 -29.83
C GLN A 73 5.38 11.07 -29.84
N LYS A 74 4.54 12.09 -29.90
CA LYS A 74 5.01 13.48 -29.87
C LYS A 74 5.33 13.88 -28.43
N ALA A 75 6.44 14.60 -28.27
CA ALA A 75 6.73 15.33 -27.05
C ALA A 75 5.71 16.47 -26.90
N THR A 76 5.10 16.59 -25.74
CA THR A 76 4.05 17.56 -25.45
C THR A 76 4.44 18.41 -24.26
N THR A 77 3.98 19.66 -24.24
CA THR A 77 4.15 20.53 -23.07
C THR A 77 2.98 20.33 -22.11
N GLY A 78 3.28 20.15 -20.83
CA GLY A 78 2.27 19.89 -19.80
C GLY A 78 2.79 20.03 -18.38
N THR A 79 1.93 19.73 -17.43
CA THR A 79 2.29 19.64 -16.01
C THR A 79 2.65 18.20 -15.66
N ILE A 80 3.77 18.02 -14.98
CA ILE A 80 4.17 16.74 -14.41
C ILE A 80 4.30 16.86 -12.90
N GLU A 81 3.74 15.88 -12.22
CA GLU A 81 3.84 15.75 -10.76
C GLU A 81 4.39 14.38 -10.40
N LYS A 82 5.27 14.34 -9.41
CA LYS A 82 5.68 13.13 -8.74
C LYS A 82 4.98 13.06 -7.41
N THR A 83 4.27 11.99 -7.17
CA THR A 83 3.46 11.79 -5.97
C THR A 83 3.95 10.61 -5.16
N VAL A 84 3.63 10.62 -3.88
CA VAL A 84 3.80 9.51 -2.94
C VAL A 84 2.48 9.28 -2.25
N GLU A 85 2.04 8.04 -2.22
CA GLU A 85 0.80 7.66 -1.57
C GLU A 85 1.05 7.02 -0.21
N GLY A 86 0.09 7.18 0.67
CA GLY A 86 0.07 6.53 1.96
C GLY A 86 -1.35 6.42 2.49
N SER A 87 -1.64 5.32 3.17
CA SER A 87 -2.92 5.10 3.83
C SER A 87 -2.83 5.34 5.32
N GLY A 88 -3.95 5.71 5.91
CA GLY A 88 -3.98 6.02 7.32
C GLY A 88 -5.37 6.36 7.85
N SER A 89 -5.43 7.19 8.89
CA SER A 89 -6.70 7.54 9.52
C SER A 89 -6.78 9.00 9.96
N VAL A 90 -8.01 9.48 9.99
CA VAL A 90 -8.34 10.81 10.51
C VAL A 90 -8.16 10.85 12.03
N LYS A 91 -7.42 11.83 12.52
CA LYS A 91 -7.24 12.12 13.94
C LYS A 91 -7.82 13.49 14.26
N ALA A 92 -8.73 13.54 15.23
CA ALA A 92 -9.24 14.81 15.75
C ALA A 92 -8.29 15.38 16.80
N THR A 93 -8.21 16.71 16.87
CA THR A 93 -7.67 17.37 18.06
C THR A 93 -8.70 17.24 19.17
N THR A 94 -8.30 16.69 20.31
CA THR A 94 -9.18 16.46 21.44
C THR A 94 -8.85 17.44 22.58
N GLN A 95 -9.90 17.92 23.22
CA GLN A 95 -9.80 18.56 24.52
C GLN A 95 -10.24 17.55 25.58
N ASN A 96 -9.35 17.17 26.48
CA ASN A 96 -9.70 16.45 27.69
C ASN A 96 -10.03 17.48 28.78
N VAL A 97 -11.16 17.33 29.45
CA VAL A 97 -11.54 18.19 30.58
C VAL A 97 -11.33 17.40 31.85
N THR A 98 -10.33 17.85 32.65
CA THR A 98 -9.94 17.24 33.93
C THR A 98 -10.01 18.29 35.02
N PHE A 99 -10.15 17.88 36.28
CA PHE A 99 -10.19 18.75 37.45
C PHE A 99 -9.12 18.35 38.48
N SER A 100 -8.78 19.31 39.33
CA SER A 100 -7.77 19.18 40.40
C SER A 100 -8.28 18.49 41.66
N SER A 101 -9.60 18.31 41.79
CA SER A 101 -10.32 17.64 42.89
C SER A 101 -11.26 16.58 42.36
N ASP A 102 -11.75 15.70 43.21
CA ASP A 102 -12.83 14.80 42.89
C ASP A 102 -14.12 15.63 42.59
N VAL A 103 -14.81 15.28 41.52
CA VAL A 103 -15.97 15.99 41.04
C VAL A 103 -17.14 15.05 40.80
N THR A 104 -18.34 15.48 41.17
CA THR A 104 -19.58 14.76 40.90
C THR A 104 -20.41 15.51 39.86
N VAL A 105 -20.91 14.80 38.87
CA VAL A 105 -21.75 15.40 37.80
C VAL A 105 -23.11 15.80 38.37
N GLN A 106 -23.35 17.09 38.49
CA GLN A 106 -24.63 17.65 38.94
C GLN A 106 -25.69 17.61 37.85
N SER A 107 -25.33 18.07 36.65
CA SER A 107 -26.24 18.08 35.50
C SER A 107 -25.47 17.95 34.17
N VAL A 108 -26.13 17.31 33.21
CA VAL A 108 -25.60 17.12 31.83
C VAL A 108 -26.46 17.93 30.89
N LEU A 109 -25.88 18.93 30.23
CA LEU A 109 -26.54 19.79 29.25
C LEU A 109 -26.34 19.33 27.82
N LYS A 110 -25.17 18.68 27.54
CA LYS A 110 -24.84 18.14 26.23
C LYS A 110 -24.42 16.67 26.39
N LYS A 111 -25.11 15.78 25.69
CA LYS A 111 -24.85 14.34 25.73
C LYS A 111 -23.71 13.95 24.77
N ASP A 112 -23.28 12.72 24.89
CA ASP A 112 -22.37 12.11 23.91
C ASP A 112 -22.90 12.24 22.48
N GLY A 113 -22.02 12.58 21.52
CA GLY A 113 -22.37 12.88 20.12
C GLY A 113 -22.94 14.28 19.87
N ALA A 114 -23.24 15.08 20.91
CA ALA A 114 -23.81 16.41 20.74
C ALA A 114 -22.80 17.41 20.15
N ALA A 115 -23.24 18.21 19.16
CA ALA A 115 -22.47 19.32 18.63
C ALA A 115 -22.42 20.47 19.66
N VAL A 116 -21.23 21.05 19.81
CA VAL A 116 -20.95 22.18 20.72
C VAL A 116 -20.18 23.28 20.03
N LYS A 117 -20.43 24.51 20.45
CA LYS A 117 -19.64 25.69 20.05
C LYS A 117 -18.62 26.01 21.14
N LYS A 118 -17.59 26.77 20.77
CA LYS A 118 -16.65 27.33 21.77
C LYS A 118 -17.41 28.12 22.82
N GLY A 119 -17.18 27.78 24.09
CA GLY A 119 -17.85 28.42 25.24
C GLY A 119 -19.14 27.72 25.73
N ASP A 120 -19.67 26.75 24.95
CA ASP A 120 -20.85 26.00 25.39
C ASP A 120 -20.56 25.21 26.67
N VAL A 121 -21.51 25.29 27.63
CA VAL A 121 -21.46 24.45 28.84
C VAL A 121 -21.98 23.05 28.50
N ILE A 122 -21.17 22.05 28.78
CA ILE A 122 -21.47 20.64 28.52
C ILE A 122 -22.09 19.97 29.76
N ALA A 123 -21.52 20.22 30.94
CA ALA A 123 -22.00 19.71 32.21
C ALA A 123 -21.65 20.68 33.34
N LYS A 124 -22.45 20.66 34.39
CA LYS A 124 -22.17 21.29 35.68
C LYS A 124 -21.76 20.24 36.67
N LEU A 125 -20.76 20.58 37.50
CA LEU A 125 -20.15 19.67 38.45
C LEU A 125 -20.25 20.27 39.87
N THR A 126 -20.10 19.42 40.85
CA THR A 126 -19.93 19.77 42.27
C THR A 126 -18.73 19.01 42.82
N SER A 127 -18.13 19.52 43.89
CA SER A 127 -17.12 18.79 44.66
C SER A 127 -17.44 18.98 46.14
N SER A 128 -17.77 17.89 46.84
CA SER A 128 -18.05 17.90 48.29
C SER A 128 -16.81 18.39 49.05
N ASP A 129 -15.62 17.90 48.70
CA ASP A 129 -14.39 18.26 49.39
C ASP A 129 -14.08 19.76 49.30
N LEU A 130 -14.46 20.37 48.15
CA LEU A 130 -14.28 21.80 47.93
C LEU A 130 -15.30 22.62 48.73
N GLU A 131 -16.59 22.19 48.78
CA GLU A 131 -17.61 22.84 49.58
C GLU A 131 -17.29 22.72 51.09
N ASP A 132 -16.86 21.56 51.58
CA ASP A 132 -16.41 21.35 52.94
C ASP A 132 -15.23 22.26 53.29
N SER A 133 -14.25 22.39 52.37
CA SER A 133 -13.09 23.27 52.53
C SER A 133 -13.48 24.75 52.61
N ILE A 134 -14.43 25.17 51.78
CA ILE A 134 -14.98 26.54 51.78
C ILE A 134 -15.68 26.80 53.12
N THR A 135 -16.58 25.92 53.55
CA THR A 135 -17.32 26.05 54.80
C THR A 135 -16.41 26.11 56.02
N GLN A 136 -15.41 25.24 56.09
CA GLN A 136 -14.39 25.24 57.13
C GLN A 136 -13.61 26.54 57.18
N LEU A 137 -13.23 27.06 55.98
CA LEU A 137 -12.46 28.30 55.88
C LEU A 137 -13.32 29.53 56.27
N GLU A 138 -14.61 29.54 55.88
CA GLU A 138 -15.56 30.58 56.27
C GLU A 138 -15.71 30.63 57.78
N SER A 139 -15.87 29.48 58.47
CA SER A 139 -15.94 29.44 59.94
C SER A 139 -14.64 29.90 60.63
N GLN A 140 -13.49 29.59 60.04
CA GLN A 140 -12.19 30.09 60.55
C GLN A 140 -12.04 31.60 60.40
N ILE A 141 -12.55 32.15 59.31
CA ILE A 141 -12.53 33.61 59.06
C ILE A 141 -13.45 34.30 60.01
N GLU A 142 -14.68 33.83 60.23
CA GLU A 142 -15.66 34.33 61.16
C GLU A 142 -15.10 34.38 62.62
N THR A 143 -14.54 33.26 63.09
CA THR A 143 -13.92 33.20 64.42
C THR A 143 -12.76 34.19 64.57
N LEU A 144 -11.97 34.39 63.52
CA LEU A 144 -10.84 35.29 63.53
C LEU A 144 -11.30 36.76 63.43
N GLU A 145 -12.36 37.04 62.71
CA GLU A 145 -13.01 38.36 62.64
C GLU A 145 -13.54 38.80 64.00
N ASP A 146 -14.28 37.91 64.69
CA ASP A 146 -14.73 38.13 66.06
C ASP A 146 -13.57 38.41 67.02
N THR A 147 -12.44 37.66 66.85
CA THR A 147 -11.26 37.86 67.67
C THR A 147 -10.61 39.24 67.42
N ILE A 148 -10.53 39.69 66.17
CA ILE A 148 -10.00 40.98 65.77
C ILE A 148 -10.90 42.13 66.28
N GLU A 149 -12.22 41.99 66.15
CA GLU A 149 -13.19 42.98 66.59
C GLU A 149 -13.15 43.15 68.13
N GLY A 150 -12.90 42.06 68.88
CA GLY A 150 -12.79 42.06 70.33
C GLY A 150 -11.42 42.47 70.89
N SER A 151 -10.43 42.72 70.03
CA SER A 151 -9.04 43.07 70.42
C SER A 151 -8.78 44.55 70.26
N ASP A 152 -7.92 45.15 71.14
CA ASP A 152 -7.41 46.50 70.94
C ASP A 152 -6.27 46.48 69.93
N SER A 153 -6.17 47.53 69.11
CA SER A 153 -5.10 47.66 68.09
C SER A 153 -3.68 47.73 68.69
N SER A 154 -3.60 47.89 70.00
CA SER A 154 -2.35 47.89 70.80
C SER A 154 -1.94 46.47 71.25
N ASP A 155 -2.79 45.45 71.08
CA ASP A 155 -2.50 44.08 71.46
C ASP A 155 -1.41 43.47 70.57
N ASP A 156 -0.45 42.76 71.13
CA ASP A 156 0.67 42.18 70.44
C ASP A 156 0.24 41.23 69.30
N ASP A 157 -0.87 40.58 69.44
CA ASP A 157 -1.42 39.61 68.48
C ASP A 157 -2.30 40.24 67.40
N TYR A 158 -2.78 41.48 67.56
CA TYR A 158 -3.69 42.15 66.64
C TYR A 158 -3.18 42.14 65.19
N ALA A 159 -1.96 42.65 65.00
CA ALA A 159 -1.34 42.72 63.68
C ALA A 159 -1.09 41.33 63.04
N SER A 160 -0.88 40.30 63.87
CA SER A 160 -0.75 38.92 63.43
C SER A 160 -2.08 38.35 62.97
N ASN A 161 -3.14 38.61 63.73
CA ASN A 161 -4.52 38.14 63.41
C ASN A 161 -5.06 38.82 62.15
N VAL A 162 -4.79 40.12 61.94
CA VAL A 162 -5.17 40.85 60.74
C VAL A 162 -4.46 40.24 59.47
N ARG A 163 -3.17 39.91 59.59
CA ARG A 163 -2.46 39.26 58.50
C ARG A 163 -3.06 37.87 58.16
N LYS A 164 -3.31 37.07 59.19
CA LYS A 164 -3.92 35.76 59.07
C LYS A 164 -5.32 35.81 58.45
N TYR A 165 -6.15 36.77 58.88
CA TYR A 165 -7.48 37.04 58.30
C TYR A 165 -7.36 37.35 56.81
N LYS A 166 -6.44 38.21 56.40
CA LYS A 166 -6.20 38.56 54.99
C LYS A 166 -5.76 37.31 54.16
N ASP A 167 -4.87 36.49 54.72
CA ASP A 167 -4.40 35.28 54.04
C ASP A 167 -5.52 34.22 53.86
N LEU A 168 -6.35 34.03 54.91
CA LEU A 168 -7.53 33.13 54.84
C LEU A 168 -8.57 33.64 53.83
N THR A 169 -8.84 34.97 53.84
CA THR A 169 -9.77 35.59 52.86
C THR A 169 -9.31 35.44 51.43
N MET A 170 -7.99 35.58 51.14
CA MET A 170 -7.43 35.34 49.84
C MET A 170 -7.58 33.85 49.44
N LYS A 171 -7.33 32.94 50.36
CA LYS A 171 -7.51 31.52 50.15
C LYS A 171 -8.97 31.17 49.88
N LEU A 172 -9.89 31.75 50.62
CA LEU A 172 -11.34 31.59 50.41
C LEU A 172 -11.76 32.09 49.03
N SER A 173 -11.28 33.23 48.59
CA SER A 173 -11.55 33.78 47.26
C SER A 173 -11.03 32.84 46.14
N THR A 174 -9.89 32.20 46.36
CA THR A 174 -9.34 31.21 45.44
C THR A 174 -10.21 29.97 45.32
N LEU A 175 -10.65 29.39 46.46
CA LEU A 175 -11.56 28.25 46.49
C LEU A 175 -12.92 28.57 45.89
N LYS A 176 -13.49 29.76 46.14
CA LYS A 176 -14.73 30.23 45.50
C LYS A 176 -14.62 30.37 43.99
N THR A 177 -13.45 30.82 43.50
CA THR A 177 -13.11 30.84 42.06
C THR A 177 -13.02 29.45 41.50
N GLU A 178 -12.37 28.52 42.18
CA GLU A 178 -12.30 27.12 41.78
C GLU A 178 -13.70 26.48 41.70
N ARG A 179 -14.58 26.75 42.70
CA ARG A 179 -15.97 26.32 42.67
C ARG A 179 -16.74 26.84 41.46
N SER A 180 -16.55 28.13 41.11
CA SER A 180 -17.23 28.72 39.94
C SER A 180 -16.75 28.10 38.62
N ASN A 181 -15.55 27.56 38.60
CA ASN A 181 -14.97 26.88 37.43
C ASN A 181 -15.33 25.40 37.35
N LEU A 182 -16.16 24.85 38.28
CA LEU A 182 -16.65 23.48 38.23
C LEU A 182 -17.71 23.30 37.11
N THR A 183 -17.40 23.78 35.93
CA THR A 183 -18.21 23.61 34.72
C THR A 183 -17.34 23.06 33.61
N VAL A 184 -17.91 22.09 32.91
CA VAL A 184 -17.27 21.54 31.70
C VAL A 184 -17.65 22.43 30.52
N THR A 185 -16.72 23.22 30.01
CA THR A 185 -16.93 24.08 28.85
C THR A 185 -16.11 23.64 27.66
N SER A 186 -16.66 23.81 26.46
CA SER A 186 -15.94 23.55 25.21
C SER A 186 -14.99 24.69 24.85
N LYS A 187 -13.72 24.38 24.60
CA LYS A 187 -12.71 25.32 24.06
C LYS A 187 -12.81 25.51 22.56
N TYR A 188 -13.51 24.62 21.85
CA TYR A 188 -13.59 24.57 20.40
C TYR A 188 -15.03 24.31 19.92
N ASN A 189 -15.30 24.65 18.66
CA ASN A 189 -16.44 24.06 17.96
C ASN A 189 -16.15 22.59 17.70
N GLY A 190 -17.06 21.70 18.10
CA GLY A 190 -16.75 20.28 18.04
C GLY A 190 -17.92 19.39 18.43
N ILE A 191 -17.58 18.14 18.74
CA ILE A 191 -18.52 17.11 19.17
C ILE A 191 -18.07 16.57 20.53
N VAL A 192 -19.02 16.43 21.45
CA VAL A 192 -18.77 15.78 22.75
C VAL A 192 -18.55 14.29 22.54
N SER A 193 -17.50 13.75 23.13
CA SER A 193 -17.22 12.31 23.13
C SER A 193 -17.00 11.79 24.55
N GLY A 194 -17.74 10.76 24.88
CA GLY A 194 -17.72 10.11 26.18
C GLY A 194 -19.01 10.29 26.95
N THR A 195 -19.45 9.21 27.59
CA THR A 195 -20.71 9.18 28.35
C THR A 195 -20.57 9.93 29.68
N ILE A 196 -21.31 11.00 29.83
CA ILE A 196 -21.42 11.77 31.07
C ILE A 196 -22.74 11.38 31.71
N THR A 197 -22.68 10.89 32.95
CA THR A 197 -23.89 10.46 33.70
C THR A 197 -24.05 11.32 34.94
N LYS A 198 -25.26 11.86 35.14
CA LYS A 198 -25.60 12.60 36.38
C LYS A 198 -25.39 11.71 37.61
N GLY A 199 -24.82 12.28 38.66
CA GLY A 199 -24.53 11.60 39.93
C GLY A 199 -23.24 10.77 39.93
N LYS A 200 -22.54 10.67 38.76
CA LYS A 200 -21.28 9.96 38.71
C LYS A 200 -20.15 10.82 39.29
N THR A 201 -19.39 10.25 40.23
CA THR A 201 -18.16 10.86 40.75
C THR A 201 -16.97 10.47 39.86
N ILE A 202 -16.14 11.43 39.55
CA ILE A 202 -14.93 11.29 38.70
C ILE A 202 -13.75 11.77 39.51
N SER A 203 -12.79 10.90 39.71
CA SER A 203 -11.64 11.18 40.55
C SER A 203 -10.70 12.21 39.90
N LYS A 204 -10.01 12.94 40.74
CA LYS A 204 -8.98 13.93 40.40
C LYS A 204 -8.08 13.46 39.24
N GLY A 205 -7.88 14.33 38.26
CA GLY A 205 -7.03 14.07 37.13
C GLY A 205 -7.63 13.20 36.03
N HIS A 206 -8.79 12.55 36.29
CA HIS A 206 -9.50 11.80 35.27
C HIS A 206 -10.35 12.72 34.39
N SER A 207 -10.55 12.30 33.14
CA SER A 207 -11.32 13.10 32.18
C SER A 207 -12.83 12.92 32.41
N VAL A 208 -13.55 14.01 32.57
CA VAL A 208 -15.02 14.03 32.60
C VAL A 208 -15.59 13.70 31.24
N CYS A 209 -15.10 14.35 30.19
CA CYS A 209 -15.41 14.09 28.79
C CYS A 209 -14.29 14.58 27.88
N LYS A 210 -14.45 14.28 26.60
CA LYS A 210 -13.57 14.78 25.54
C LYS A 210 -14.40 15.63 24.58
N VAL A 211 -13.82 16.69 24.05
CA VAL A 211 -14.40 17.43 22.94
C VAL A 211 -13.49 17.24 21.72
N LEU A 212 -14.06 16.71 20.66
CA LEU A 212 -13.39 16.50 19.38
C LEU A 212 -13.58 17.75 18.54
N LYS A 213 -12.49 18.43 18.19
CA LYS A 213 -12.53 19.62 17.34
C LYS A 213 -12.86 19.23 15.89
N THR A 214 -13.95 19.77 15.32
CA THR A 214 -14.40 19.45 13.95
C THR A 214 -13.81 20.34 12.86
N SER A 215 -13.25 21.49 13.23
CA SER A 215 -12.74 22.47 12.24
C SER A 215 -11.30 22.22 11.78
N SER A 216 -10.61 21.22 12.31
CA SER A 216 -9.20 21.00 12.03
C SER A 216 -8.82 19.55 12.32
N TYR A 217 -8.99 18.71 11.34
CA TYR A 217 -8.54 17.33 11.43
C TYR A 217 -7.09 17.18 10.98
N LYS A 218 -6.40 16.28 11.63
CA LYS A 218 -5.11 15.77 11.18
C LYS A 218 -5.32 14.39 10.60
N VAL A 219 -4.59 14.09 9.54
CA VAL A 219 -4.49 12.74 9.01
C VAL A 219 -3.11 12.21 9.37
N MET A 220 -3.05 11.00 9.86
CA MET A 220 -1.80 10.29 10.08
C MET A 220 -1.78 9.12 9.12
N ILE A 221 -0.84 9.15 8.18
CA ILE A 221 -0.61 8.10 7.19
C ILE A 221 0.72 7.44 7.41
N ASN A 222 0.85 6.22 6.92
CA ASN A 222 2.12 5.50 6.84
C ASN A 222 2.64 5.56 5.41
N VAL A 223 3.88 5.97 5.24
CA VAL A 223 4.60 6.06 3.96
C VAL A 223 5.72 5.04 3.97
N ASP A 224 5.93 4.37 2.84
CA ASP A 224 6.99 3.37 2.66
C ASP A 224 8.39 3.98 2.82
N GLU A 225 9.35 3.14 3.24
CA GLU A 225 10.74 3.57 3.45
C GLU A 225 11.43 4.02 2.16
N LEU A 226 11.01 3.49 1.01
CA LEU A 226 11.58 3.88 -0.29
C LEU A 226 11.20 5.30 -0.66
N ASP A 227 10.00 5.75 -0.25
CA ASP A 227 9.42 7.04 -0.62
C ASP A 227 9.62 8.14 0.41
N ILE A 228 9.79 7.78 1.68
CA ILE A 228 9.84 8.75 2.79
C ILE A 228 10.93 9.82 2.64
N LYS A 229 12.03 9.50 1.95
CA LYS A 229 13.13 10.44 1.69
C LYS A 229 12.70 11.63 0.83
N SER A 230 11.68 11.46 -0.01
CA SER A 230 11.12 12.49 -0.88
C SER A 230 10.05 13.34 -0.17
N VAL A 231 9.51 12.88 0.96
CA VAL A 231 8.46 13.56 1.72
C VAL A 231 9.06 14.60 2.67
N LYS A 232 8.58 15.83 2.56
CA LYS A 232 9.05 16.98 3.36
C LYS A 232 7.88 17.76 3.94
N LYS A 233 8.13 18.42 5.09
CA LYS A 233 7.18 19.38 5.68
C LYS A 233 6.84 20.49 4.69
N GLY A 234 5.54 20.84 4.60
CA GLY A 234 5.03 21.92 3.75
C GLY A 234 4.48 21.46 2.41
N GLN A 235 4.78 20.24 1.96
CA GLN A 235 4.25 19.69 0.71
C GLN A 235 2.73 19.61 0.72
N SER A 236 2.13 19.86 -0.44
CA SER A 236 0.69 19.77 -0.67
C SER A 236 0.24 18.31 -0.70
N VAL A 237 -0.94 18.07 -0.16
CA VAL A 237 -1.53 16.73 -0.07
C VAL A 237 -2.98 16.78 -0.49
N THR A 238 -3.38 15.82 -1.31
CA THR A 238 -4.77 15.50 -1.61
C THR A 238 -5.15 14.26 -0.82
N VAL A 239 -6.29 14.29 -0.13
CA VAL A 239 -6.77 13.19 0.72
C VAL A 239 -8.15 12.77 0.24
N THR A 240 -8.36 11.48 0.09
CA THR A 240 -9.64 10.84 -0.20
C THR A 240 -10.03 9.91 0.93
N ALA A 241 -11.32 9.73 1.15
CA ALA A 241 -11.87 8.81 2.14
C ALA A 241 -12.96 7.97 1.49
N ASP A 242 -12.86 6.64 1.60
CA ASP A 242 -13.81 5.71 0.97
C ASP A 242 -15.24 5.90 1.49
N ALA A 243 -15.37 6.37 2.74
CA ALA A 243 -16.66 6.66 3.36
C ALA A 243 -17.32 7.96 2.87
N VAL A 244 -16.62 8.78 2.07
CA VAL A 244 -17.10 10.07 1.55
C VAL A 244 -16.77 10.11 0.06
N GLU A 245 -17.65 9.49 -0.73
CA GLU A 245 -17.49 9.39 -2.17
C GLU A 245 -17.46 10.78 -2.84
N ASP A 246 -16.77 10.89 -3.96
CA ASP A 246 -16.66 12.08 -4.83
C ASP A 246 -16.12 13.35 -4.14
N LYS A 247 -15.53 13.25 -2.93
CA LYS A 247 -14.92 14.39 -2.27
C LYS A 247 -13.42 14.20 -2.06
N THR A 248 -12.70 15.25 -2.40
CA THR A 248 -11.27 15.36 -2.12
C THR A 248 -11.02 16.45 -1.09
N PHE A 249 -10.14 16.18 -0.15
CA PHE A 249 -9.74 17.11 0.89
C PHE A 249 -8.30 17.53 0.64
N THR A 250 -7.99 18.79 0.85
CA THR A 250 -6.64 19.31 0.68
C THR A 250 -5.98 19.58 2.02
N GLY A 251 -4.67 19.41 2.06
CA GLY A 251 -3.91 19.63 3.26
C GLY A 251 -2.44 19.87 2.99
N LYS A 252 -1.66 19.95 4.07
CA LYS A 252 -0.21 20.08 4.02
C LYS A 252 0.46 19.14 5.01
N VAL A 253 1.61 18.61 4.62
CA VAL A 253 2.47 17.84 5.51
C VAL A 253 2.98 18.77 6.62
N THR A 254 2.72 18.41 7.88
CA THR A 254 3.14 19.17 9.05
C THR A 254 4.30 18.52 9.79
N LYS A 255 4.35 17.18 9.78
CA LYS A 255 5.40 16.41 10.46
C LYS A 255 5.69 15.14 9.68
N VAL A 256 6.97 14.84 9.52
CA VAL A 256 7.48 13.54 9.04
C VAL A 256 8.21 12.91 10.22
N SER A 257 7.83 11.70 10.61
CA SER A 257 8.51 10.98 11.69
C SER A 257 9.88 10.48 11.21
N LYS A 258 10.87 10.58 12.08
CA LYS A 258 12.19 9.98 11.86
C LYS A 258 12.27 8.56 12.41
N VAL A 259 11.24 8.13 13.13
CA VAL A 259 11.11 6.79 13.69
C VAL A 259 10.01 6.09 12.95
N GLY A 260 10.34 5.02 12.26
CA GLY A 260 9.41 4.13 11.55
C GLY A 260 8.96 2.99 12.43
N SER A 261 8.03 2.21 11.91
CA SER A 261 7.59 0.93 12.44
C SER A 261 7.66 -0.12 11.35
N THR A 262 8.00 -1.33 11.72
CA THR A 262 8.04 -2.47 10.79
C THR A 262 6.88 -3.39 11.10
N SER A 263 6.07 -3.72 10.10
CA SER A 263 5.02 -4.73 10.16
C SER A 263 5.16 -5.63 8.94
N ASP A 264 5.10 -6.93 9.13
CA ASP A 264 5.18 -7.95 8.06
C ASP A 264 6.41 -7.78 7.12
N GLY A 265 7.52 -7.30 7.69
CA GLY A 265 8.76 -7.08 6.94
C GLY A 265 8.82 -5.77 6.15
N VAL A 266 7.77 -4.96 6.18
CA VAL A 266 7.72 -3.65 5.51
C VAL A 266 7.94 -2.54 6.53
N ALA A 267 8.94 -1.69 6.30
CA ALA A 267 9.21 -0.52 7.12
C ALA A 267 8.38 0.69 6.63
N THR A 268 7.61 1.29 7.52
CA THR A 268 6.81 2.47 7.22
C THR A 268 7.07 3.60 8.20
N TYR A 269 6.88 4.82 7.75
CA TYR A 269 7.13 6.03 8.53
C TYR A 269 5.86 6.87 8.65
N PRO A 270 5.43 7.21 9.89
CA PRO A 270 4.25 8.05 10.09
C PRO A 270 4.48 9.48 9.59
N VAL A 271 3.55 9.94 8.75
CA VAL A 271 3.48 11.32 8.27
C VAL A 271 2.18 11.95 8.75
N THR A 272 2.28 13.14 9.34
CA THR A 272 1.12 13.90 9.81
C THR A 272 0.78 15.02 8.83
N ILE A 273 -0.45 15.04 8.40
CA ILE A 273 -1.01 16.00 7.47
C ILE A 273 -2.06 16.82 8.21
N GLN A 274 -2.04 18.14 8.05
CA GLN A 274 -3.09 19.03 8.51
C GLN A 274 -4.03 19.33 7.36
N LEU A 275 -5.31 19.00 7.51
CA LEU A 275 -6.33 19.31 6.52
C LEU A 275 -6.85 20.73 6.66
N SER A 276 -7.15 21.37 5.54
CA SER A 276 -7.66 22.75 5.49
C SER A 276 -9.17 22.80 5.67
N ASN A 277 -9.91 21.88 5.06
CA ASN A 277 -11.36 21.77 5.17
C ASN A 277 -11.73 20.27 5.20
N ALA A 278 -12.33 19.85 6.29
CA ALA A 278 -12.59 18.42 6.54
C ALA A 278 -13.90 18.22 7.34
N ALA A 279 -14.90 19.09 7.12
CA ALA A 279 -16.15 19.07 7.89
C ALA A 279 -16.94 17.76 7.76
N ASP A 280 -16.79 17.06 6.63
CA ASP A 280 -17.49 15.80 6.34
C ASP A 280 -16.73 14.56 6.82
N LEU A 281 -15.50 14.73 7.31
CA LEU A 281 -14.71 13.61 7.84
C LEU A 281 -15.05 13.38 9.32
N LEU A 282 -15.07 12.12 9.71
CA LEU A 282 -15.19 11.74 11.11
C LEU A 282 -13.86 11.16 11.62
N PRO A 283 -13.54 11.34 12.90
CA PRO A 283 -12.38 10.71 13.51
C PRO A 283 -12.38 9.20 13.31
N SER A 284 -11.20 8.63 13.09
CA SER A 284 -10.95 7.21 12.80
C SER A 284 -11.38 6.73 11.41
N MET A 285 -11.95 7.57 10.55
CA MET A 285 -12.16 7.19 9.15
C MET A 285 -10.83 6.85 8.48
N SER A 286 -10.83 5.78 7.68
CA SER A 286 -9.72 5.43 6.82
C SER A 286 -9.63 6.39 5.64
N VAL A 287 -8.40 6.76 5.29
CA VAL A 287 -8.12 7.70 4.20
C VAL A 287 -6.88 7.29 3.45
N THR A 288 -6.86 7.63 2.17
CA THR A 288 -5.66 7.60 1.33
C THR A 288 -5.20 9.04 1.05
N ALA A 289 -3.92 9.28 1.20
CA ALA A 289 -3.35 10.60 0.97
C ALA A 289 -2.26 10.53 -0.10
N THR A 290 -2.37 11.39 -1.10
CA THR A 290 -1.42 11.57 -2.19
C THR A 290 -0.63 12.85 -1.96
N ILE A 291 0.66 12.71 -1.67
CA ILE A 291 1.58 13.83 -1.38
C ILE A 291 2.29 14.21 -2.67
N THR A 292 2.19 15.47 -3.11
CA THR A 292 2.97 15.98 -4.24
C THR A 292 4.39 16.28 -3.77
N THR A 293 5.36 15.47 -4.19
CA THR A 293 6.77 15.59 -3.79
C THR A 293 7.57 16.50 -4.71
N ALA A 294 7.21 16.53 -6.00
CA ALA A 294 7.76 17.45 -7.00
C ALA A 294 6.69 17.79 -8.04
N LYS A 295 6.74 19.01 -8.58
CA LYS A 295 5.84 19.51 -9.62
C LYS A 295 6.61 20.42 -10.57
N ALA A 296 6.39 20.27 -11.87
CA ALA A 296 6.84 21.20 -12.90
C ALA A 296 5.69 21.51 -13.84
N GLU A 297 5.49 22.79 -14.12
CA GLU A 297 4.48 23.29 -15.06
C GLU A 297 5.18 23.69 -16.35
N ASN A 298 4.48 23.62 -17.49
CA ASN A 298 5.01 23.91 -18.82
C ASN A 298 6.29 23.11 -19.15
N ALA A 299 6.36 21.86 -18.69
CA ALA A 299 7.50 20.98 -18.93
C ALA A 299 7.32 20.22 -20.24
N VAL A 300 8.39 20.03 -21.00
CA VAL A 300 8.38 19.13 -22.17
C VAL A 300 8.37 17.69 -21.63
N LEU A 301 7.34 16.94 -22.02
CA LEU A 301 7.05 15.60 -21.53
C LEU A 301 7.25 14.58 -22.63
N VAL A 302 7.97 13.52 -22.31
CA VAL A 302 8.06 12.32 -23.15
C VAL A 302 7.64 11.09 -22.34
N PRO A 303 7.08 10.05 -22.96
CA PRO A 303 6.80 8.80 -22.25
C PRO A 303 8.08 8.20 -21.67
N VAL A 304 8.01 7.64 -20.46
CA VAL A 304 9.15 6.96 -19.84
C VAL A 304 9.68 5.84 -20.71
N SER A 305 8.80 5.19 -21.50
CA SER A 305 9.18 4.14 -22.46
C SER A 305 10.05 4.63 -23.64
N ALA A 306 10.16 5.93 -23.86
CA ALA A 306 11.04 6.52 -24.88
C ALA A 306 12.46 6.74 -24.36
N ILE A 307 12.69 6.73 -23.05
CA ILE A 307 13.98 7.02 -22.46
C ILE A 307 14.83 5.74 -22.43
N GLN A 308 16.04 5.86 -22.92
CA GLN A 308 17.06 4.80 -22.91
C GLN A 308 18.25 5.28 -22.06
N THR A 309 18.65 4.49 -21.07
CA THR A 309 19.81 4.79 -20.24
C THR A 309 21.00 3.97 -20.72
N LYS A 310 22.11 4.64 -21.04
CA LYS A 310 23.35 4.02 -21.48
C LYS A 310 24.55 4.71 -20.81
N GLY A 311 25.31 3.95 -20.06
CA GLY A 311 26.49 4.51 -19.36
C GLY A 311 26.16 5.56 -18.29
N GLY A 312 24.93 5.53 -17.71
CA GLY A 312 24.48 6.52 -16.73
C GLY A 312 23.90 7.80 -17.34
N GLU A 313 23.91 7.93 -18.66
CA GLU A 313 23.31 9.04 -19.38
C GLU A 313 21.98 8.64 -20.00
N SER A 314 21.04 9.60 -20.13
CA SER A 314 19.73 9.40 -20.72
C SER A 314 19.70 9.84 -22.18
N TYR A 315 19.06 9.04 -23.02
CA TYR A 315 18.91 9.27 -24.45
C TYR A 315 17.47 9.05 -24.88
N VAL A 316 17.04 9.80 -25.89
CA VAL A 316 15.76 9.62 -26.58
C VAL A 316 16.04 9.51 -28.08
N THR A 317 15.35 8.62 -28.79
CA THR A 317 15.45 8.54 -30.25
C THR A 317 14.42 9.45 -30.88
N VAL A 318 14.86 10.59 -31.43
CA VAL A 318 14.02 11.57 -32.13
C VAL A 318 13.90 11.17 -33.58
N VAL A 319 12.68 11.14 -34.10
CA VAL A 319 12.35 10.81 -35.49
C VAL A 319 12.01 12.10 -36.23
N THR A 320 12.54 12.25 -37.42
CA THR A 320 12.21 13.34 -38.36
C THR A 320 11.71 12.75 -39.66
N ASP A 321 11.02 13.55 -40.49
CA ASP A 321 10.49 13.11 -41.78
C ASP A 321 11.59 12.59 -42.73
N ASP A 322 12.82 13.11 -42.58
CA ASP A 322 13.98 12.69 -43.36
C ASP A 322 14.70 11.43 -42.78
N ASN A 323 14.38 11.05 -41.53
CA ASN A 323 15.03 9.93 -40.85
C ASN A 323 14.05 9.12 -39.99
N GLU A 324 13.32 8.20 -40.63
CA GLU A 324 12.39 7.29 -39.94
C GLU A 324 13.07 6.37 -38.91
N ASN A 325 14.38 6.11 -39.05
CA ASN A 325 15.14 5.34 -38.07
C ASN A 325 15.42 6.14 -36.79
N GLY A 326 15.31 7.46 -36.87
CA GLY A 326 15.53 8.40 -35.78
C GLY A 326 17.00 8.57 -35.40
N THR A 327 17.29 9.68 -34.76
CA THR A 327 18.62 10.00 -34.22
C THR A 327 18.58 9.89 -32.71
N GLN A 328 19.56 9.18 -32.14
CA GLN A 328 19.71 9.08 -30.70
C GLN A 328 20.27 10.42 -30.16
N THR A 329 19.45 11.14 -29.42
CA THR A 329 19.76 12.46 -28.84
C THR A 329 19.94 12.29 -27.33
N LYS A 330 21.06 12.81 -26.81
CA LYS A 330 21.30 12.89 -25.38
C LYS A 330 20.33 13.90 -24.76
N VAL A 331 19.68 13.53 -23.65
CA VAL A 331 18.72 14.36 -22.96
C VAL A 331 19.05 14.46 -21.48
N GLU A 332 18.67 15.60 -20.89
CA GLU A 332 18.63 15.75 -19.45
C GLU A 332 17.19 15.60 -18.96
N THR A 333 17.01 14.78 -17.97
CA THR A 333 15.69 14.49 -17.39
C THR A 333 15.52 15.20 -16.06
N GLY A 334 14.34 15.78 -15.84
CA GLY A 334 13.92 16.37 -14.57
C GLY A 334 13.05 15.40 -13.77
N ILE A 335 11.79 15.79 -13.50
CA ILE A 335 10.82 14.97 -12.80
C ILE A 335 10.43 13.78 -13.67
N ILE A 336 10.38 12.60 -13.08
CA ILE A 336 9.91 11.37 -13.71
C ILE A 336 8.84 10.77 -12.81
N ASN A 337 7.68 10.47 -13.41
CA ASN A 337 6.63 9.68 -12.80
C ASN A 337 6.40 8.37 -13.58
N ASP A 338 5.38 7.61 -13.26
CA ASP A 338 5.13 6.28 -13.86
C ASP A 338 4.85 6.31 -15.36
N THR A 339 4.40 7.46 -15.92
CA THR A 339 3.94 7.57 -17.31
C THR A 339 4.87 8.43 -18.14
N TYR A 340 5.30 9.58 -17.60
CA TYR A 340 6.07 10.59 -18.31
C TYR A 340 7.34 10.97 -17.59
N ALA A 341 8.29 11.48 -18.36
CA ALA A 341 9.49 12.15 -17.87
C ALA A 341 9.55 13.56 -18.43
N GLN A 342 9.90 14.49 -17.56
CA GLN A 342 10.26 15.84 -17.95
C GLN A 342 11.61 15.83 -18.65
N ILE A 343 11.71 16.48 -19.79
CA ILE A 343 12.97 16.76 -20.48
C ILE A 343 13.32 18.23 -20.26
N THR A 344 14.50 18.47 -19.69
CA THR A 344 15.01 19.82 -19.44
C THR A 344 15.91 20.32 -20.57
N SER A 345 16.54 19.40 -21.32
CA SER A 345 17.32 19.71 -22.52
C SER A 345 17.38 18.54 -23.49
N GLY A 346 17.51 18.82 -24.77
CA GLY A 346 17.75 17.84 -25.85
C GLY A 346 16.54 17.48 -26.72
N VAL A 347 15.29 17.74 -26.28
CA VAL A 347 14.05 17.53 -27.04
C VAL A 347 13.14 18.74 -26.86
N SER A 348 12.50 19.16 -27.95
CA SER A 348 11.55 20.25 -27.98
C SER A 348 10.11 19.76 -28.08
N GLU A 349 9.15 20.62 -27.74
CA GLU A 349 7.74 20.35 -27.97
C GLU A 349 7.46 20.06 -29.45
N GLY A 350 6.68 19.01 -29.72
CA GLY A 350 6.34 18.58 -31.06
C GLY A 350 7.28 17.55 -31.68
N ASP A 351 8.48 17.35 -31.15
CA ASP A 351 9.42 16.32 -31.61
C ASP A 351 8.78 14.94 -31.50
N GLN A 352 8.95 14.11 -32.53
CA GLN A 352 8.50 12.72 -32.49
C GLN A 352 9.55 11.83 -31.85
N VAL A 353 9.21 11.13 -30.80
CA VAL A 353 10.10 10.24 -30.05
C VAL A 353 9.67 8.78 -30.21
N LYS A 354 10.63 7.87 -30.38
CA LYS A 354 10.37 6.42 -30.42
C LYS A 354 10.13 5.88 -29.04
N THR A 355 9.00 5.19 -28.87
CA THR A 355 8.68 4.42 -27.66
C THR A 355 8.90 2.93 -27.91
N ILE A 356 9.42 2.22 -26.93
CA ILE A 356 9.63 0.77 -26.98
C ILE A 356 8.61 0.11 -26.07
N THR A 357 7.56 -0.45 -26.66
CA THR A 357 6.59 -1.26 -25.93
C THR A 357 7.04 -2.72 -25.96
N ARG A 358 7.29 -3.33 -24.82
CA ARG A 358 7.40 -4.79 -24.72
C ARG A 358 5.97 -5.32 -24.67
N SER A 359 5.47 -5.85 -25.78
CA SER A 359 4.23 -6.62 -25.70
C SER A 359 4.52 -7.89 -24.88
N SER A 360 4.02 -7.94 -23.67
CA SER A 360 3.82 -9.19 -22.96
C SER A 360 2.80 -9.97 -23.78
N SER A 361 3.26 -10.94 -24.57
CA SER A 361 2.38 -11.97 -25.11
C SER A 361 1.85 -12.74 -23.89
N SER A 362 0.64 -12.39 -23.46
CA SER A 362 -0.17 -13.28 -22.66
C SER A 362 -0.41 -14.51 -23.52
N SER A 363 0.34 -15.56 -23.26
CA SER A 363 -0.03 -16.90 -23.71
C SER A 363 -1.31 -17.26 -22.94
N ASP A 364 -2.45 -17.11 -23.61
CA ASP A 364 -3.66 -17.83 -23.26
C ASP A 364 -3.36 -19.33 -23.46
N GLU A 365 -2.76 -19.94 -22.48
CA GLU A 365 -2.83 -21.39 -22.32
C GLU A 365 -4.25 -21.74 -21.83
N LYS A 366 -5.17 -21.84 -22.79
CA LYS A 366 -6.33 -22.69 -22.63
C LYS A 366 -5.83 -24.13 -22.48
N SER A 367 -5.67 -24.57 -21.26
CA SER A 367 -5.56 -25.98 -20.93
C SER A 367 -6.94 -26.62 -21.07
N ASP A 368 -7.27 -27.08 -22.28
CA ASP A 368 -8.26 -28.12 -22.49
C ASP A 368 -7.75 -29.43 -21.87
N MET A 369 -7.98 -29.66 -20.59
CA MET A 369 -7.95 -31.00 -19.99
C MET A 369 -9.31 -31.64 -20.11
N LYS A 370 -9.48 -32.34 -21.23
CA LYS A 370 -10.50 -33.35 -21.40
C LYS A 370 -9.82 -34.72 -21.34
N GLY A 371 -10.22 -35.55 -20.41
CA GLY A 371 -9.81 -36.97 -20.24
C GLY A 371 -9.67 -37.26 -18.75
N GLY A 372 -10.60 -37.83 -18.15
CA GLY A 372 -11.34 -39.06 -18.12
C GLY A 372 -10.51 -40.16 -17.46
N MET A 373 -11.17 -40.77 -16.50
CA MET A 373 -10.96 -42.11 -15.94
C MET A 373 -10.32 -42.25 -14.58
N ASP A 374 -11.20 -42.68 -13.76
CA ASP A 374 -11.25 -43.87 -12.90
C ASP A 374 -10.76 -43.70 -11.47
N ALA A 375 -11.81 -43.79 -10.62
CA ALA A 375 -11.67 -44.21 -9.24
C ALA A 375 -11.39 -45.74 -9.18
N PRO A 376 -10.75 -46.17 -8.12
CA PRO A 376 -11.38 -47.23 -7.35
C PRO A 376 -11.58 -46.90 -5.86
N SER A 377 -12.75 -47.33 -5.45
CA SER A 377 -13.23 -47.43 -4.08
C SER A 377 -12.37 -48.37 -3.22
N GLY A 378 -12.34 -48.13 -1.93
CA GLY A 378 -12.04 -49.20 -0.99
C GLY A 378 -11.61 -48.73 0.41
N GLY A 379 -12.54 -48.91 1.39
CA GLY A 379 -12.27 -49.39 2.73
C GLY A 379 -11.71 -48.34 3.70
N GLY A 380 -12.37 -47.84 4.70
CA GLY A 380 -13.06 -48.55 5.75
C GLY A 380 -12.23 -48.60 7.04
N MET A 381 -12.88 -48.22 8.15
CA MET A 381 -12.53 -48.41 9.58
C MET A 381 -12.00 -47.16 10.27
N GLN A 382 -12.80 -46.46 11.10
CA GLN A 382 -13.44 -46.87 12.38
C GLN A 382 -12.43 -46.88 13.56
N GLY A 383 -12.74 -46.10 14.56
CA GLY A 383 -12.29 -46.28 15.98
C GLY A 383 -11.34 -45.16 16.43
N GLY A 384 -11.64 -44.43 17.44
CA GLY A 384 -12.10 -44.58 18.76
C GLY A 384 -11.72 -43.38 19.60
N ASN A 385 -12.66 -42.72 20.13
CA ASN A 385 -13.03 -42.39 21.48
C ASN A 385 -11.93 -42.54 22.58
N LYS A 386 -11.73 -41.44 23.35
CA LYS A 386 -11.62 -41.34 24.81
C LYS A 386 -10.96 -40.00 25.15
N GLN A 387 -11.65 -38.97 25.72
CA GLN A 387 -12.14 -38.88 27.11
C GLN A 387 -11.02 -38.93 28.15
N GLY A 388 -10.92 -37.92 28.94
CA GLY A 388 -10.20 -37.79 30.21
C GLY A 388 -9.55 -36.42 30.28
N GLY A 389 -9.97 -35.47 31.04
CA GLY A 389 -10.49 -35.47 32.42
C GLY A 389 -9.41 -35.03 33.35
N GLY A 390 -9.72 -34.01 34.15
CA GLY A 390 -9.05 -33.80 35.42
C GLY A 390 -8.28 -32.49 35.55
N MET A 391 -8.93 -31.44 36.17
CA MET A 391 -8.71 -31.11 37.59
C MET A 391 -7.24 -30.74 37.89
N SER A 392 -6.92 -29.64 38.49
CA SER A 392 -7.38 -28.97 39.71
C SER A 392 -6.26 -28.07 40.22
N SER A 393 -6.68 -26.94 40.79
CA SER A 393 -6.20 -26.30 42.00
C SER A 393 -4.77 -25.73 42.06
N GLY A 394 -4.71 -24.48 42.38
CA GLY A 394 -4.45 -23.97 43.72
C GLY A 394 -3.20 -23.16 43.74
N GLY A 395 -3.23 -21.93 44.04
CA GLY A 395 -3.10 -21.39 45.33
C GLY A 395 -1.97 -20.41 45.45
N LYS A 396 -2.33 -19.23 45.90
CA LYS A 396 -1.55 -18.39 46.85
C LYS A 396 -0.11 -17.95 46.47
N GLN A 397 0.11 -16.72 46.20
CA GLN A 397 0.43 -15.67 47.22
C GLN A 397 0.27 -14.31 46.61
#